data_9116cf4a84a7063f1d7feac02896e463
#
_entry.id   9116cf4a84a7063f1d7feac02896e463
#
_cell.length_a   1.000
_cell.length_b   1.000
_cell.length_c   1.000
_cell.angle_alpha   90.00
_cell.angle_beta   90.00
_cell.angle_gamma   90.00
#
_symmetry.space_group_name_H-M   'P 1'
#
loop_
_entity.id
_entity.type
_entity.pdbx_description
1 polymer ?
#
loop_
_entity_poly.entity_id
_entity_poly.type
_entity_poly.pdbx_seq_one_letter_code
_entity_poly.pdbx_strand_id
1 'polypeptide(L)'
;MQFPNLNLHIHSNYSDGKQKISEIVKKSIKLNLDYIAITDHLTDSWKAWVSTLNNKLTISEYLEEISICQDYLISNNINLILLKGIEIDLSSTEQFIKKIVTIDEFDLILFEYLQTYETIAYLENIIHYWKTQIKKPLSFPILGLAHFDPSFFMLRNLDILMNFLKKYNIYFEFNSSYPSFYSPRYERFFKRIKEYQIPVAIGCDSHNQNNLNDYDEPLDMIQYYNLERNLELFINTLDLRVF
;
A
#
# COMPACT_ATOMS: atom_id res chain seq x y z
N MET A 1 -18.40 -7.77 13.73
CA MET A 1 -17.06 -8.37 13.59
C MET A 1 -16.06 -7.27 13.92
N GLN A 2 -15.03 -7.55 14.68
CA GLN A 2 -14.01 -6.54 14.98
C GLN A 2 -12.86 -6.75 13.98
N PHE A 3 -12.57 -5.73 13.18
CA PHE A 3 -11.45 -5.75 12.27
C PHE A 3 -10.15 -5.40 13.02
N PRO A 4 -8.99 -5.87 12.54
CA PRO A 4 -7.70 -5.47 13.11
C PRO A 4 -7.44 -3.98 12.87
N ASN A 5 -6.71 -3.36 13.79
CA ASN A 5 -6.22 -2.00 13.68
C ASN A 5 -5.03 -1.99 12.70
N LEU A 6 -5.22 -1.46 11.50
CA LEU A 6 -4.20 -1.49 10.47
C LEU A 6 -3.92 -0.11 9.86
N ASN A 7 -2.66 0.15 9.55
CA ASN A 7 -2.22 1.27 8.75
C ASN A 7 -1.12 0.81 7.78
N LEU A 8 -1.47 0.73 6.51
CA LEU A 8 -0.60 0.15 5.48
C LEU A 8 0.08 1.21 4.60
N HIS A 9 0.07 2.49 5.06
CA HIS A 9 0.68 3.58 4.33
C HIS A 9 1.33 4.58 5.30
N ILE A 10 2.64 4.41 5.50
CA ILE A 10 3.41 5.19 6.46
C ILE A 10 4.76 5.54 5.84
N HIS A 11 5.13 6.82 5.91
CA HIS A 11 6.41 7.33 5.46
C HIS A 11 7.38 7.54 6.63
N SER A 12 8.64 7.21 6.41
CA SER A 12 9.72 7.39 7.35
C SER A 12 10.69 8.49 6.86
N ASN A 13 11.77 8.69 7.62
CA ASN A 13 12.84 9.61 7.23
C ASN A 13 13.68 9.13 6.02
N TYR A 14 13.35 7.98 5.42
CA TYR A 14 13.91 7.55 4.15
C TYR A 14 13.27 8.27 2.95
N SER A 15 12.07 8.84 3.14
CA SER A 15 11.45 9.77 2.19
C SER A 15 11.10 11.11 2.85
N ASP A 16 9.85 11.45 2.98
CA ASP A 16 9.35 12.72 3.51
C ASP A 16 8.65 12.60 4.87
N GLY A 17 8.66 11.42 5.46
CA GLY A 17 8.26 11.23 6.85
C GLY A 17 9.26 11.83 7.84
N LYS A 18 8.77 12.19 9.02
CA LYS A 18 9.57 12.90 10.04
C LYS A 18 10.32 11.96 10.98
N GLN A 19 9.87 10.73 11.14
CA GLN A 19 10.36 9.80 12.14
C GLN A 19 11.22 8.69 11.53
N LYS A 20 12.12 8.14 12.34
CA LYS A 20 12.79 6.88 12.03
C LYS A 20 11.81 5.72 12.11
N ILE A 21 12.06 4.65 11.38
CA ILE A 21 11.25 3.43 11.41
C ILE A 21 11.08 2.90 12.83
N SER A 22 12.15 2.87 13.61
CA SER A 22 12.11 2.42 15.01
C SER A 22 11.23 3.27 15.94
N GLU A 23 11.06 4.57 15.65
CA GLU A 23 10.17 5.47 16.39
C GLU A 23 8.70 5.22 15.99
N ILE A 24 8.45 5.01 14.69
CA ILE A 24 7.13 4.63 14.16
C ILE A 24 6.66 3.33 14.80
N VAL A 25 7.50 2.29 14.80
CA VAL A 25 7.19 0.97 15.41
C VAL A 25 6.86 1.11 16.89
N LYS A 26 7.70 1.83 17.66
CA LYS A 26 7.44 2.07 19.10
C LYS A 26 6.13 2.81 19.36
N LYS A 27 5.76 3.74 18.49
CA LYS A 27 4.49 4.46 18.62
C LYS A 27 3.32 3.57 18.24
N SER A 28 3.43 2.75 17.18
CA SER A 28 2.41 1.81 16.72
C SER A 28 2.07 0.76 17.79
N ILE A 29 3.09 0.26 18.52
CA ILE A 29 2.88 -0.60 19.69
C ILE A 29 2.02 0.08 20.76
N LYS A 30 2.32 1.33 21.08
CA LYS A 30 1.55 2.11 22.08
C LYS A 30 0.12 2.41 21.66
N LEU A 31 -0.13 2.44 20.34
CA LEU A 31 -1.45 2.66 19.75
C LEU A 31 -2.23 1.35 19.55
N ASN A 32 -1.65 0.19 19.91
CA ASN A 32 -2.21 -1.14 19.72
C ASN A 32 -2.62 -1.38 18.25
N LEU A 33 -1.75 -1.01 17.31
CA LEU A 33 -1.90 -1.40 15.92
C LEU A 33 -1.54 -2.88 15.78
N ASP A 34 -2.31 -3.60 14.95
CA ASP A 34 -2.07 -5.02 14.66
C ASP A 34 -1.16 -5.19 13.44
N TYR A 35 -1.35 -4.35 12.42
CA TYR A 35 -0.57 -4.35 11.16
C TYR A 35 -0.13 -2.95 10.77
N ILE A 36 1.13 -2.82 10.40
CA ILE A 36 1.65 -1.60 9.76
C ILE A 36 2.55 -1.96 8.57
N ALA A 37 2.58 -1.09 7.56
CA ALA A 37 3.57 -1.12 6.49
C ALA A 37 4.31 0.21 6.43
N ILE A 38 5.64 0.15 6.35
CA ILE A 38 6.44 1.33 5.98
C ILE A 38 6.52 1.33 4.47
N THR A 39 6.16 2.45 3.83
CA THR A 39 5.95 2.56 2.38
C THR A 39 6.57 3.82 1.81
N ASP A 40 7.85 4.02 2.09
CA ASP A 40 8.58 5.19 1.62
C ASP A 40 8.59 5.29 0.09
N HIS A 41 8.62 6.53 -0.43
CA HIS A 41 8.56 6.82 -1.86
C HIS A 41 9.73 6.26 -2.65
N LEU A 42 9.43 5.65 -3.81
CA LEU A 42 10.38 5.31 -4.86
C LEU A 42 10.02 6.08 -6.14
N THR A 43 10.89 6.99 -6.58
CA THR A 43 10.71 7.74 -7.82
C THR A 43 12.05 8.22 -8.41
N ASP A 44 12.14 8.32 -9.74
CA ASP A 44 13.19 9.01 -10.48
C ASP A 44 12.67 10.28 -11.16
N SER A 45 11.44 10.72 -10.83
CA SER A 45 10.77 11.81 -11.53
C SER A 45 10.87 13.17 -10.80
N TRP A 46 9.78 13.73 -10.35
CA TRP A 46 9.64 15.13 -9.93
C TRP A 46 9.98 15.41 -8.46
N LYS A 47 10.08 14.40 -7.60
CA LYS A 47 10.38 14.56 -6.17
C LYS A 47 11.88 14.78 -5.88
N ALA A 48 12.59 15.52 -6.75
CA ALA A 48 14.05 15.72 -6.63
C ALA A 48 14.48 16.48 -5.36
N TRP A 49 13.57 17.17 -4.68
CA TRP A 49 13.85 17.90 -3.43
C TRP A 49 13.54 17.10 -2.16
N VAL A 50 13.00 15.90 -2.31
CA VAL A 50 12.70 14.99 -1.21
C VAL A 50 13.62 13.76 -1.32
N SER A 51 14.08 13.26 -0.18
CA SER A 51 14.76 11.96 -0.16
C SER A 51 13.80 10.87 -0.62
N THR A 52 14.29 9.92 -1.41
CA THR A 52 13.48 8.81 -1.91
C THR A 52 14.34 7.55 -2.02
N LEU A 53 13.70 6.40 -2.10
CA LEU A 53 14.36 5.11 -2.32
C LEU A 53 14.81 4.97 -3.78
N ASN A 54 15.71 5.86 -4.25
CA ASN A 54 16.08 5.99 -5.66
C ASN A 54 17.31 5.16 -6.09
N ASN A 55 17.89 4.37 -5.17
CA ASN A 55 19.03 3.51 -5.48
C ASN A 55 19.05 2.27 -4.57
N LYS A 56 19.75 1.22 -5.01
CA LYS A 56 19.79 -0.08 -4.33
C LYS A 56 20.43 -0.03 -2.93
N LEU A 57 21.40 0.86 -2.71
CA LEU A 57 22.04 0.97 -1.39
C LEU A 57 21.05 1.51 -0.36
N THR A 58 20.36 2.59 -0.69
CA THR A 58 19.33 3.17 0.20
C THR A 58 18.19 2.17 0.48
N ILE A 59 17.76 1.41 -0.54
CA ILE A 59 16.75 0.34 -0.35
C ILE A 59 17.29 -0.74 0.59
N SER A 60 18.54 -1.17 0.43
CA SER A 60 19.13 -2.18 1.31
C SER A 60 19.19 -1.70 2.77
N GLU A 61 19.61 -0.46 3.02
CA GLU A 61 19.65 0.14 4.36
C GLU A 61 18.23 0.26 4.95
N TYR A 62 17.26 0.68 4.15
CA TYR A 62 15.85 0.77 4.50
C TYR A 62 15.26 -0.59 4.92
N LEU A 63 15.45 -1.62 4.11
CA LEU A 63 14.97 -2.98 4.38
C LEU A 63 15.67 -3.61 5.58
N GLU A 64 16.96 -3.31 5.81
CA GLU A 64 17.71 -3.74 6.98
C GLU A 64 17.13 -3.12 8.26
N GLU A 65 16.85 -1.81 8.28
CA GLU A 65 16.23 -1.15 9.46
C GLU A 65 14.84 -1.73 9.77
N ILE A 66 14.02 -2.04 8.75
CA ILE A 66 12.74 -2.73 8.96
C ILE A 66 12.97 -4.12 9.55
N SER A 67 13.94 -4.89 9.02
CA SER A 67 14.25 -6.24 9.52
C SER A 67 14.70 -6.23 10.98
N ILE A 68 15.53 -5.27 11.38
CA ILE A 68 15.93 -5.07 12.78
C ILE A 68 14.71 -4.83 13.68
N CYS A 69 13.74 -4.03 13.20
CA CYS A 69 12.51 -3.79 13.92
C CYS A 69 11.61 -5.05 13.98
N GLN A 70 11.54 -5.84 12.90
CA GLN A 70 10.83 -7.13 12.90
C GLN A 70 11.44 -8.10 13.92
N ASP A 71 12.76 -8.23 13.95
CA ASP A 71 13.48 -9.08 14.93
C ASP A 71 13.22 -8.62 16.37
N TYR A 72 13.17 -7.31 16.61
CA TYR A 72 12.81 -6.76 17.92
C TYR A 72 11.37 -7.16 18.34
N LEU A 73 10.39 -7.07 17.42
CA LEU A 73 9.00 -7.44 17.70
C LEU A 73 8.90 -8.94 18.05
N ILE A 74 9.54 -9.79 17.26
CA ILE A 74 9.55 -11.25 17.47
C ILE A 74 10.23 -11.60 18.81
N SER A 75 11.41 -11.05 19.07
CA SER A 75 12.21 -11.35 20.28
C SER A 75 11.51 -10.91 21.57
N ASN A 76 10.60 -9.95 21.51
CA ASN A 76 9.85 -9.46 22.65
C ASN A 76 8.40 -9.96 22.69
N ASN A 77 8.00 -10.89 21.82
CA ASN A 77 6.63 -11.41 21.69
C ASN A 77 5.57 -10.32 21.56
N ILE A 78 5.82 -9.30 20.73
CA ILE A 78 4.90 -8.19 20.47
C ILE A 78 4.05 -8.52 19.27
N ASN A 79 2.73 -8.47 19.41
CA ASN A 79 1.73 -8.81 18.37
C ASN A 79 1.52 -7.69 17.32
N LEU A 80 2.56 -6.95 16.98
CA LEU A 80 2.51 -6.01 15.86
C LEU A 80 3.21 -6.64 14.66
N ILE A 81 2.50 -6.71 13.54
CA ILE A 81 3.06 -7.19 12.27
C ILE A 81 3.54 -5.98 11.48
N LEU A 82 4.84 -5.94 11.21
CA LEU A 82 5.51 -4.92 10.42
C LEU A 82 5.82 -5.46 9.03
N LEU A 83 5.28 -4.83 7.98
CA LEU A 83 5.50 -5.20 6.59
C LEU A 83 6.57 -4.31 5.95
N LYS A 84 7.41 -4.92 5.11
CA LYS A 84 8.34 -4.24 4.21
C LYS A 84 7.56 -3.71 3.01
N GLY A 85 7.20 -2.45 3.05
CA GLY A 85 6.45 -1.82 1.97
C GLY A 85 7.29 -0.88 1.12
N ILE A 86 6.72 -0.39 0.02
CA ILE A 86 7.26 0.67 -0.82
C ILE A 86 6.11 1.34 -1.58
N GLU A 87 6.17 2.66 -1.73
CA GLU A 87 5.24 3.39 -2.59
C GLU A 87 5.94 3.81 -3.88
N ILE A 88 5.44 3.30 -5.01
CA ILE A 88 6.02 3.52 -6.34
C ILE A 88 5.23 4.58 -7.10
N ASP A 89 5.91 5.66 -7.45
CA ASP A 89 5.40 6.70 -8.34
C ASP A 89 5.36 6.18 -9.79
N LEU A 90 4.15 6.04 -10.36
CA LEU A 90 3.94 5.56 -11.73
C LEU A 90 4.30 6.61 -12.80
N SER A 91 4.76 7.81 -12.43
CA SER A 91 5.42 8.74 -13.35
C SER A 91 6.90 8.43 -13.55
N SER A 92 7.47 7.52 -12.75
CA SER A 92 8.83 7.02 -12.91
C SER A 92 9.00 6.19 -14.19
N THR A 93 10.23 6.11 -14.69
CA THR A 93 10.51 5.31 -15.89
C THR A 93 10.44 3.80 -15.58
N GLU A 94 9.89 3.03 -16.52
CA GLU A 94 9.80 1.56 -16.41
C GLU A 94 11.18 0.92 -16.20
N GLN A 95 12.19 1.45 -16.89
CA GLN A 95 13.57 0.98 -16.76
C GLN A 95 14.12 1.20 -15.34
N PHE A 96 13.82 2.34 -14.73
CA PHE A 96 14.21 2.64 -13.35
C PHE A 96 13.56 1.66 -12.38
N ILE A 97 12.23 1.52 -12.42
CA ILE A 97 11.49 0.62 -11.53
C ILE A 97 12.04 -0.81 -11.64
N LYS A 98 12.17 -1.34 -12.87
CA LYS A 98 12.67 -2.70 -13.12
C LYS A 98 14.11 -2.91 -12.66
N LYS A 99 14.94 -1.87 -12.70
CA LYS A 99 16.35 -1.93 -12.28
C LYS A 99 16.51 -1.87 -10.78
N ILE A 100 15.68 -1.07 -10.10
CA ILE A 100 15.86 -0.74 -8.68
C ILE A 100 15.09 -1.72 -7.78
N VAL A 101 13.86 -2.09 -8.13
CA VAL A 101 13.01 -2.94 -7.31
C VAL A 101 13.35 -4.41 -7.50
N THR A 102 13.79 -5.07 -6.44
CA THR A 102 13.87 -6.53 -6.32
C THR A 102 12.58 -7.00 -5.66
N ILE A 103 11.68 -7.59 -6.44
CA ILE A 103 10.26 -7.75 -6.08
C ILE A 103 10.02 -8.64 -4.86
N ASP A 104 10.84 -9.66 -4.63
CA ASP A 104 10.74 -10.60 -3.53
C ASP A 104 11.35 -10.11 -2.19
N GLU A 105 11.86 -8.87 -2.18
CA GLU A 105 12.34 -8.21 -0.96
C GLU A 105 11.22 -7.44 -0.23
N PHE A 106 10.04 -7.27 -0.87
CA PHE A 106 8.91 -6.50 -0.34
C PHE A 106 7.71 -7.38 -0.03
N ASP A 107 6.99 -7.05 1.04
CA ASP A 107 5.73 -7.68 1.43
C ASP A 107 4.53 -6.98 0.77
N LEU A 108 4.65 -5.64 0.55
CA LEU A 108 3.58 -4.78 0.07
C LEU A 108 4.14 -3.70 -0.87
N ILE A 109 3.43 -3.46 -1.98
CA ILE A 109 3.74 -2.37 -2.91
C ILE A 109 2.49 -1.54 -3.14
N LEU A 110 2.59 -0.24 -2.89
CA LEU A 110 1.62 0.77 -3.26
C LEU A 110 2.01 1.41 -4.59
N PHE A 111 1.01 1.76 -5.39
CA PHE A 111 1.19 2.52 -6.63
C PHE A 111 0.46 3.84 -6.57
N GLU A 112 1.18 4.95 -6.67
CA GLU A 112 0.59 6.27 -6.80
C GLU A 112 0.44 6.71 -8.27
N TYR A 113 -0.54 7.59 -8.55
CA TYR A 113 -0.80 8.19 -9.88
C TYR A 113 -1.29 7.23 -10.98
N LEU A 114 -2.08 6.20 -10.62
CA LEU A 114 -2.83 5.44 -11.62
C LEU A 114 -4.01 6.27 -12.15
N GLN A 115 -3.84 7.02 -13.25
CA GLN A 115 -4.79 8.04 -13.69
C GLN A 115 -5.39 7.77 -15.07
N THR A 116 -4.79 6.90 -15.88
CA THR A 116 -5.20 6.64 -17.27
C THR A 116 -5.15 5.17 -17.63
N TYR A 117 -5.73 4.79 -18.76
CA TYR A 117 -5.60 3.42 -19.28
C TYR A 117 -4.19 3.10 -19.74
N GLU A 118 -3.44 4.10 -20.20
CA GLU A 118 -2.03 3.96 -20.55
C GLU A 118 -1.19 3.63 -19.32
N THR A 119 -1.52 4.24 -18.17
CA THR A 119 -0.86 3.92 -16.89
C THR A 119 -1.24 2.50 -16.42
N ILE A 120 -2.46 2.02 -16.68
CA ILE A 120 -2.85 0.62 -16.44
C ILE A 120 -1.97 -0.32 -17.27
N ALA A 121 -1.83 -0.07 -18.58
CA ALA A 121 -1.01 -0.90 -19.47
C ALA A 121 0.48 -0.86 -19.06
N TYR A 122 0.97 0.30 -18.65
CA TYR A 122 2.32 0.47 -18.11
C TYR A 122 2.55 -0.39 -16.86
N LEU A 123 1.66 -0.29 -15.87
CA LEU A 123 1.74 -1.08 -14.65
C LEU A 123 1.60 -2.59 -14.93
N GLU A 124 0.74 -2.96 -15.88
CA GLU A 124 0.59 -4.36 -16.31
C GLU A 124 1.91 -4.94 -16.85
N ASN A 125 2.67 -4.17 -17.65
CA ASN A 125 3.99 -4.57 -18.14
C ASN A 125 5.00 -4.77 -17.00
N ILE A 126 4.99 -3.89 -16.00
CA ILE A 126 5.86 -3.99 -14.82
C ILE A 126 5.51 -5.26 -14.01
N ILE A 127 4.23 -5.48 -13.70
CA ILE A 127 3.77 -6.66 -12.96
C ILE A 127 4.11 -7.94 -13.73
N HIS A 128 3.92 -7.95 -15.05
CA HIS A 128 4.28 -9.09 -15.88
C HIS A 128 5.78 -9.39 -15.81
N TYR A 129 6.62 -8.38 -15.94
CA TYR A 129 8.06 -8.52 -15.77
C TYR A 129 8.42 -9.11 -14.40
N TRP A 130 7.90 -8.56 -13.30
CA TRP A 130 8.16 -9.06 -11.96
C TRP A 130 7.74 -10.52 -11.76
N LYS A 131 6.59 -10.93 -12.33
CA LYS A 131 6.15 -12.34 -12.29
C LYS A 131 7.15 -13.28 -12.96
N THR A 132 7.94 -12.82 -13.94
CA THR A 132 9.01 -13.63 -14.55
C THR A 132 10.26 -13.75 -13.67
N GLN A 133 10.45 -12.83 -12.72
CA GLN A 133 11.63 -12.79 -11.83
C GLN A 133 11.44 -13.65 -10.57
N ILE A 134 10.21 -13.90 -10.15
CA ILE A 134 9.90 -14.63 -8.93
C ILE A 134 10.06 -16.13 -9.11
N LYS A 135 10.79 -16.75 -8.18
CA LYS A 135 10.99 -18.19 -8.13
C LYS A 135 9.92 -18.93 -7.31
N LYS A 136 9.33 -18.25 -6.32
CA LYS A 136 8.31 -18.81 -5.42
C LYS A 136 7.03 -17.95 -5.51
N PRO A 137 5.89 -18.48 -5.98
CA PRO A 137 4.65 -17.70 -6.13
C PRO A 137 4.20 -16.97 -4.86
N LEU A 138 4.42 -17.55 -3.67
CA LEU A 138 4.05 -16.96 -2.38
C LEU A 138 4.93 -15.76 -1.98
N SER A 139 6.07 -15.52 -2.63
CA SER A 139 6.92 -14.35 -2.37
C SER A 139 6.53 -13.12 -3.20
N PHE A 140 5.46 -13.19 -4.01
CA PHE A 140 4.99 -12.02 -4.76
C PHE A 140 4.27 -11.04 -3.81
N PRO A 141 4.65 -9.74 -3.70
CA PRO A 141 4.07 -8.83 -2.71
C PRO A 141 2.57 -8.62 -2.91
N ILE A 142 1.91 -8.13 -1.85
CA ILE A 142 0.56 -7.58 -1.95
C ILE A 142 0.65 -6.28 -2.73
N LEU A 143 -0.28 -6.05 -3.65
CA LEU A 143 -0.33 -4.85 -4.46
C LEU A 143 -1.52 -3.98 -4.06
N GLY A 144 -1.31 -2.66 -3.96
CA GLY A 144 -2.36 -1.69 -3.63
C GLY A 144 -2.25 -0.40 -4.42
N LEU A 145 -3.34 0.35 -4.48
CA LEU A 145 -3.37 1.71 -5.04
C LEU A 145 -3.27 2.71 -3.89
N ALA A 146 -2.20 3.51 -3.86
CA ALA A 146 -2.05 4.60 -2.91
C ALA A 146 -3.04 5.73 -3.21
N HIS A 147 -3.81 6.16 -2.20
CA HIS A 147 -4.72 7.32 -2.26
C HIS A 147 -5.34 7.57 -3.65
N PHE A 148 -5.89 6.51 -4.24
CA PHE A 148 -6.41 6.54 -5.61
C PHE A 148 -7.64 7.45 -5.73
N ASP A 149 -7.59 8.43 -6.65
CA ASP A 149 -8.73 9.30 -6.99
C ASP A 149 -9.62 8.66 -8.06
N PRO A 150 -10.84 8.20 -7.71
CA PRO A 150 -11.77 7.63 -8.69
C PRO A 150 -12.18 8.59 -9.80
N SER A 151 -12.05 9.92 -9.62
CA SER A 151 -12.50 10.92 -10.60
C SER A 151 -11.90 10.70 -11.99
N PHE A 152 -10.67 10.24 -12.08
CA PHE A 152 -9.99 9.95 -13.34
C PHE A 152 -10.68 8.89 -14.21
N PHE A 153 -11.50 8.01 -13.58
CA PHE A 153 -12.16 6.90 -14.28
C PHE A 153 -13.70 7.00 -14.30
N MET A 154 -14.30 7.94 -13.56
CA MET A 154 -15.77 8.03 -13.45
C MET A 154 -16.48 8.28 -14.78
N LEU A 155 -15.85 8.98 -15.72
CA LEU A 155 -16.38 9.24 -17.08
C LEU A 155 -15.90 8.22 -18.11
N ARG A 156 -15.16 7.19 -17.68
CA ARG A 156 -14.59 6.14 -18.53
C ARG A 156 -15.27 4.80 -18.26
N ASN A 157 -14.84 3.75 -18.95
CA ASN A 157 -15.32 2.39 -18.69
C ASN A 157 -14.64 1.83 -17.42
N LEU A 158 -15.37 1.86 -16.30
CA LEU A 158 -14.87 1.32 -15.02
C LEU A 158 -14.54 -0.18 -15.07
N ASP A 159 -15.15 -0.95 -15.97
CA ASP A 159 -14.91 -2.39 -16.04
C ASP A 159 -13.47 -2.72 -16.47
N ILE A 160 -12.83 -1.85 -17.24
CA ILE A 160 -11.41 -2.02 -17.59
C ILE A 160 -10.55 -1.94 -16.33
N LEU A 161 -10.76 -0.93 -15.49
CA LEU A 161 -10.05 -0.78 -14.22
C LEU A 161 -10.37 -1.96 -13.28
N MET A 162 -11.66 -2.29 -13.10
CA MET A 162 -12.07 -3.37 -12.19
C MET A 162 -11.50 -4.73 -12.61
N ASN A 163 -11.51 -5.05 -13.91
CA ASN A 163 -10.91 -6.28 -14.42
C ASN A 163 -9.39 -6.31 -14.17
N PHE A 164 -8.71 -5.18 -14.35
CA PHE A 164 -7.28 -5.06 -14.05
C PHE A 164 -7.00 -5.29 -12.56
N LEU A 165 -7.70 -4.60 -11.65
CA LEU A 165 -7.53 -4.75 -10.21
C LEU A 165 -7.79 -6.21 -9.77
N LYS A 166 -8.88 -6.82 -10.27
CA LYS A 166 -9.22 -8.21 -9.99
C LYS A 166 -8.17 -9.19 -10.50
N LYS A 167 -7.70 -9.01 -11.76
CA LYS A 167 -6.70 -9.89 -12.40
C LYS A 167 -5.40 -9.97 -11.61
N TYR A 168 -4.99 -8.87 -11.01
CA TYR A 168 -3.72 -8.76 -10.28
C TYR A 168 -3.89 -8.74 -8.75
N ASN A 169 -5.12 -8.88 -8.27
CA ASN A 169 -5.49 -8.80 -6.85
C ASN A 169 -4.95 -7.52 -6.19
N ILE A 170 -5.13 -6.38 -6.87
CA ILE A 170 -4.70 -5.06 -6.37
C ILE A 170 -5.82 -4.50 -5.51
N TYR A 171 -5.52 -4.15 -4.26
CA TYR A 171 -6.50 -3.56 -3.38
C TYR A 171 -6.68 -2.06 -3.58
N PHE A 172 -7.87 -1.56 -3.25
CA PHE A 172 -8.15 -0.12 -3.13
C PHE A 172 -7.88 0.33 -1.69
N GLU A 173 -7.12 1.40 -1.54
CA GLU A 173 -6.83 2.01 -0.26
C GLU A 173 -7.89 3.06 0.13
N PHE A 174 -8.51 2.89 1.29
CA PHE A 174 -9.22 3.95 2.00
C PHE A 174 -8.18 4.71 2.82
N ASN A 175 -7.80 5.91 2.35
CA ASN A 175 -6.70 6.67 2.94
C ASN A 175 -7.23 7.88 3.71
N SER A 176 -6.97 7.94 5.02
CA SER A 176 -7.50 8.98 5.91
C SER A 176 -7.00 10.39 5.57
N SER A 177 -5.86 10.53 4.91
CA SER A 177 -5.36 11.83 4.44
C SER A 177 -6.11 12.35 3.21
N TYR A 178 -6.88 11.48 2.51
CA TYR A 178 -7.62 11.82 1.28
C TYR A 178 -9.10 11.44 1.34
N PRO A 179 -9.88 11.92 2.33
CA PRO A 179 -11.28 11.51 2.49
C PRO A 179 -12.17 11.89 1.30
N SER A 180 -11.78 12.89 0.52
CA SER A 180 -12.48 13.25 -0.70
C SER A 180 -12.51 12.14 -1.75
N PHE A 181 -11.54 11.21 -1.77
CA PHE A 181 -11.43 10.15 -2.78
C PHE A 181 -12.36 8.96 -2.52
N TYR A 182 -12.91 8.83 -1.32
CA TYR A 182 -13.96 7.85 -1.00
C TYR A 182 -15.27 8.48 -0.53
N SER A 183 -15.49 9.76 -0.85
CA SER A 183 -16.73 10.47 -0.52
C SER A 183 -17.95 9.89 -1.28
N PRO A 184 -19.21 10.12 -0.82
CA PRO A 184 -20.43 9.59 -1.43
C PRO A 184 -20.61 9.92 -2.92
N ARG A 185 -19.95 10.96 -3.44
CA ARG A 185 -19.97 11.27 -4.88
C ARG A 185 -19.45 10.14 -5.76
N TYR A 186 -18.71 9.19 -5.20
CA TYR A 186 -18.15 8.03 -5.90
C TYR A 186 -18.90 6.72 -5.61
N GLU A 187 -20.14 6.77 -5.14
CA GLU A 187 -20.96 5.59 -4.85
C GLU A 187 -20.97 4.57 -6.00
N ARG A 188 -21.08 5.04 -7.26
CA ARG A 188 -21.02 4.17 -8.45
C ARG A 188 -19.71 3.38 -8.53
N PHE A 189 -18.58 3.99 -8.18
CA PHE A 189 -17.28 3.35 -8.17
C PHE A 189 -17.22 2.27 -7.08
N PHE A 190 -17.63 2.57 -5.86
CA PHE A 190 -17.61 1.61 -4.74
C PHE A 190 -18.60 0.47 -4.93
N LYS A 191 -19.73 0.71 -5.61
CA LYS A 191 -20.61 -0.38 -6.06
C LYS A 191 -19.87 -1.35 -6.98
N ARG A 192 -19.04 -0.87 -7.90
CA ARG A 192 -18.22 -1.74 -8.77
C ARG A 192 -17.11 -2.46 -7.99
N ILE A 193 -16.44 -1.80 -7.05
CA ILE A 193 -15.49 -2.44 -6.11
C ILE A 193 -16.15 -3.65 -5.45
N LYS A 194 -17.38 -3.47 -4.92
CA LYS A 194 -18.16 -4.55 -4.29
C LYS A 194 -18.49 -5.67 -5.26
N GLU A 195 -19.07 -5.34 -6.43
CA GLU A 195 -19.50 -6.32 -7.44
C GLU A 195 -18.34 -7.18 -7.96
N TYR A 196 -17.17 -6.58 -8.17
CA TYR A 196 -15.97 -7.28 -8.64
C TYR A 196 -15.21 -7.98 -7.51
N GLN A 197 -15.62 -7.79 -6.25
CA GLN A 197 -14.92 -8.31 -5.07
C GLN A 197 -13.45 -7.86 -5.01
N ILE A 198 -13.20 -6.59 -5.32
CA ILE A 198 -11.86 -6.01 -5.21
C ILE A 198 -11.53 -5.87 -3.71
N PRO A 199 -10.38 -6.37 -3.23
CA PRO A 199 -9.98 -6.17 -1.85
C PRO A 199 -9.87 -4.67 -1.51
N VAL A 200 -10.16 -4.31 -0.27
CA VAL A 200 -9.96 -2.95 0.24
C VAL A 200 -9.14 -2.99 1.52
N ALA A 201 -8.34 -1.97 1.76
CA ALA A 201 -7.56 -1.83 2.97
C ALA A 201 -7.51 -0.37 3.44
N ILE A 202 -6.91 -0.13 4.60
CA ILE A 202 -6.79 1.19 5.20
C ILE A 202 -5.33 1.62 5.21
N GLY A 203 -5.07 2.86 4.78
CA GLY A 203 -3.83 3.58 4.95
C GLY A 203 -4.09 4.98 5.50
N CYS A 204 -3.10 5.56 6.15
CA CYS A 204 -3.22 6.93 6.68
C CYS A 204 -2.29 7.91 6.00
N ASP A 205 -1.40 7.44 5.11
CA ASP A 205 -0.36 8.27 4.47
C ASP A 205 0.37 9.12 5.52
N SER A 206 0.83 8.42 6.57
CA SER A 206 1.30 9.05 7.79
C SER A 206 2.73 9.55 7.62
N HIS A 207 2.91 10.87 7.56
CA HIS A 207 4.23 11.53 7.54
C HIS A 207 4.72 11.93 8.94
N ASN A 208 3.92 11.67 9.97
CA ASN A 208 4.30 11.87 11.35
C ASN A 208 3.51 10.95 12.30
N GLN A 209 4.06 10.72 13.50
CA GLN A 209 3.51 9.77 14.47
C GLN A 209 2.10 10.12 15.03
N ASN A 210 1.55 11.29 14.73
CA ASN A 210 0.24 11.71 15.24
C ASN A 210 -0.91 11.12 14.43
N ASN A 211 -0.66 10.75 13.16
CA ASN A 211 -1.66 10.25 12.22
C ASN A 211 -1.58 8.73 12.02
N LEU A 212 -0.84 8.01 12.88
CA LEU A 212 -0.65 6.56 12.69
C LEU A 212 -1.93 5.74 12.91
N ASN A 213 -2.90 6.27 13.65
CA ASN A 213 -4.15 5.59 13.99
C ASN A 213 -5.41 6.31 13.50
N ASP A 214 -5.32 7.08 12.43
CA ASP A 214 -6.45 7.82 11.85
C ASP A 214 -7.28 6.91 10.93
N TYR A 215 -7.68 5.72 11.39
CA TYR A 215 -8.39 4.71 10.59
C TYR A 215 -9.90 4.66 10.83
N ASP A 216 -10.46 5.41 11.78
CA ASP A 216 -11.88 5.34 12.14
C ASP A 216 -12.78 5.80 10.97
N GLU A 217 -12.49 6.95 10.36
CA GLU A 217 -13.29 7.46 9.25
C GLU A 217 -13.17 6.57 7.98
N PRO A 218 -12.00 6.07 7.56
CA PRO A 218 -11.90 5.02 6.56
C PRO A 218 -12.78 3.79 6.85
N LEU A 219 -12.79 3.31 8.08
CA LEU A 219 -13.58 2.16 8.48
C LEU A 219 -15.08 2.44 8.40
N ASP A 220 -15.54 3.62 8.87
CA ASP A 220 -16.94 4.06 8.74
C ASP A 220 -17.37 4.09 7.27
N MET A 221 -16.51 4.53 6.36
CA MET A 221 -16.81 4.58 4.93
C MET A 221 -16.81 3.19 4.27
N ILE A 222 -15.96 2.28 4.70
CA ILE A 222 -16.03 0.86 4.29
C ILE A 222 -17.39 0.26 4.69
N GLN A 223 -17.87 0.54 5.89
CA GLN A 223 -19.20 0.11 6.37
C GLN A 223 -20.32 0.81 5.59
N TYR A 224 -20.22 2.11 5.37
CA TYR A 224 -21.21 2.87 4.57
C TYR A 224 -21.45 2.26 3.19
N TYR A 225 -20.36 1.82 2.51
CA TYR A 225 -20.45 1.16 1.20
C TYR A 225 -20.75 -0.33 1.28
N ASN A 226 -20.89 -0.92 2.49
CA ASN A 226 -21.04 -2.35 2.75
C ASN A 226 -19.89 -3.16 2.10
N LEU A 227 -18.65 -2.76 2.34
CA LEU A 227 -17.42 -3.35 1.81
C LEU A 227 -16.66 -4.18 2.87
N GLU A 228 -17.28 -4.54 3.98
CA GLU A 228 -16.66 -5.32 5.06
C GLU A 228 -16.12 -6.65 4.54
N ARG A 229 -16.84 -7.30 3.62
CA ARG A 229 -16.38 -8.53 2.97
C ARG A 229 -15.13 -8.30 2.10
N ASN A 230 -15.03 -7.13 1.46
CA ASN A 230 -13.86 -6.77 0.67
C ASN A 230 -12.63 -6.51 1.56
N LEU A 231 -12.83 -5.95 2.76
CA LEU A 231 -11.80 -5.83 3.78
C LEU A 231 -11.38 -7.21 4.32
N GLU A 232 -12.32 -8.11 4.58
CA GLU A 232 -12.04 -9.50 4.98
C GLU A 232 -11.19 -10.25 3.94
N LEU A 233 -11.48 -10.08 2.64
CA LEU A 233 -10.68 -10.66 1.56
C LEU A 233 -9.22 -10.19 1.63
N PHE A 234 -9.01 -8.93 1.95
CA PHE A 234 -7.66 -8.38 2.13
C PHE A 234 -6.97 -8.96 3.37
N ILE A 235 -7.64 -8.97 4.52
CA ILE A 235 -7.10 -9.50 5.78
C ILE A 235 -6.70 -10.97 5.62
N ASN A 236 -7.55 -11.79 5.00
CA ASN A 236 -7.23 -13.19 4.72
C ASN A 236 -5.97 -13.33 3.83
N THR A 237 -5.73 -12.38 2.93
CA THR A 237 -4.50 -12.36 2.11
C THR A 237 -3.27 -12.01 2.96
N LEU A 238 -3.41 -11.09 3.91
CA LEU A 238 -2.36 -10.76 4.88
C LEU A 238 -1.99 -11.96 5.74
N ASP A 239 -2.96 -12.61 6.34
CA ASP A 239 -2.76 -13.75 7.26
C ASP A 239 -2.05 -14.92 6.58
N LEU A 240 -2.39 -15.23 5.32
CA LEU A 240 -1.72 -16.27 4.54
C LEU A 240 -0.23 -16.00 4.26
N ARG A 241 0.24 -14.78 4.49
CA ARG A 241 1.64 -14.40 4.26
C ARG A 241 2.47 -14.33 5.52
N VAL A 242 1.82 -14.08 6.64
CA VAL A 242 2.50 -13.88 7.93
C VAL A 242 2.62 -15.22 8.69
N PHE A 243 1.74 -16.18 8.40
CA PHE A 243 1.69 -17.51 9.00
C PHE A 243 1.87 -18.61 7.96
#